data_c3f6e48b8b2bbd884a4d46394567f80f
#
_entry.id   c3f6e48b8b2bbd884a4d46394567f80f
#
_cell.length_a   1.000
_cell.length_b   1.000
_cell.length_c   1.000
_cell.angle_alpha   90.00
_cell.angle_beta   90.00
_cell.angle_gamma   90.00
#
_symmetry.space_group_name_H-M   'P 1'
#
loop_
_entity.id
_entity.type
_entity.pdbx_description
1 polymer ?
#
loop_
_entity_poly.entity_id
_entity_poly.type
_entity_poly.pdbx_seq_one_letter_code
_entity_poly.pdbx_strand_id
1 'polypeptide(L)'
;VEVARRNTASEQITQHVHFVDKNRKRELLSQLIGEGNWQQVLVFTRTKHGANHLAEQLNKDGIRSAAIHGNKSQGARTRALADFKSGGIRVLVATDIAARGLDIEELPHVVNYELPNVPEDYVHRIGRTGRAERTGEAISLVCVDEHKLLRDIERLLKREIPRIALPGYEPDPTIKAEPIINGRQGGGRGAPRGNGGGQRSGNGGGQRSGNANGGQRENRGNGNGNGNARPQGDGQRRSGAPSRRPRNRKPAE
;
A
#
# COMPACT_ATOMS: atom_id res chain seq x y z
N VAL A 1 8.15 -29.29 6.77
CA VAL A 1 7.48 -29.37 8.09
C VAL A 1 6.67 -28.10 8.38
N GLU A 2 7.13 -26.93 7.94
CA GLU A 2 6.45 -25.63 8.23
C GLU A 2 5.21 -25.37 7.35
N VAL A 3 5.22 -25.84 6.11
CA VAL A 3 4.08 -25.71 5.18
C VAL A 3 2.86 -26.53 5.65
N ALA A 4 3.08 -27.73 6.21
CA ALA A 4 2.02 -28.57 6.70
C ALA A 4 1.29 -27.96 7.92
N ARG A 5 2.02 -27.31 8.85
CA ARG A 5 1.42 -26.63 10.01
C ARG A 5 0.60 -25.40 9.62
N ARG A 6 1.01 -24.67 8.56
CA ARG A 6 0.28 -23.50 8.07
C ARG A 6 -1.03 -23.86 7.39
N ASN A 7 -1.08 -25.00 6.68
CA ASN A 7 -2.32 -25.47 6.06
C ASN A 7 -3.37 -25.85 7.12
N THR A 8 -2.94 -26.48 8.23
CA THR A 8 -3.85 -26.83 9.35
C THR A 8 -4.47 -25.59 10.00
N ALA A 9 -3.71 -24.49 10.16
CA ALA A 9 -4.26 -23.25 10.69
C ALA A 9 -5.28 -22.60 9.74
N SER A 10 -5.13 -22.78 8.42
CA SER A 10 -6.10 -22.27 7.45
C SER A 10 -7.43 -23.01 7.44
N GLU A 11 -7.47 -24.24 7.96
CA GLU A 11 -8.70 -25.06 8.07
C GLU A 11 -9.65 -24.55 9.15
N GLN A 12 -9.13 -23.84 10.16
CA GLN A 12 -9.92 -23.27 11.27
C GLN A 12 -10.52 -21.89 10.93
N ILE A 13 -10.13 -21.30 9.78
CA ILE A 13 -10.58 -19.99 9.34
C ILE A 13 -11.77 -20.19 8.39
N THR A 14 -12.89 -19.55 8.68
CA THR A 14 -14.02 -19.48 7.74
C THR A 14 -13.59 -18.65 6.53
N GLN A 15 -13.59 -19.27 5.36
CA GLN A 15 -13.15 -18.62 4.13
C GLN A 15 -14.27 -18.62 3.10
N HIS A 16 -14.45 -17.51 2.40
CA HIS A 16 -15.34 -17.46 1.24
C HIS A 16 -14.91 -16.40 0.22
N VAL A 17 -15.47 -16.52 -0.97
CA VAL A 17 -15.21 -15.66 -2.11
C VAL A 17 -16.50 -15.01 -2.56
N HIS A 18 -16.47 -13.70 -2.82
CA HIS A 18 -17.49 -12.98 -3.57
C HIS A 18 -16.94 -12.63 -4.93
N PHE A 19 -17.59 -13.09 -5.99
CA PHE A 19 -17.31 -12.63 -7.33
C PHE A 19 -17.98 -11.27 -7.56
N VAL A 20 -17.23 -10.31 -8.03
CA VAL A 20 -17.69 -8.93 -8.20
C VAL A 20 -16.85 -8.21 -9.25
N ASP A 21 -17.41 -7.29 -9.97
CA ASP A 21 -16.67 -6.46 -10.91
C ASP A 21 -15.64 -5.58 -10.19
N LYS A 22 -14.50 -5.38 -10.83
CA LYS A 22 -13.36 -4.64 -10.27
C LYS A 22 -13.73 -3.23 -9.77
N ASN A 23 -14.57 -2.53 -10.52
CA ASN A 23 -15.04 -1.19 -10.18
C ASN A 23 -16.05 -1.16 -9.03
N ARG A 24 -16.69 -2.29 -8.71
CA ARG A 24 -17.70 -2.42 -7.66
C ARG A 24 -17.16 -3.02 -6.36
N LYS A 25 -15.90 -3.49 -6.34
CA LYS A 25 -15.29 -4.07 -5.13
C LYS A 25 -15.35 -3.15 -3.91
N ARG A 26 -15.15 -1.82 -4.10
CA ARG A 26 -15.20 -0.85 -3.00
C ARG A 26 -16.61 -0.73 -2.42
N GLU A 27 -17.59 -0.63 -3.29
CA GLU A 27 -19.01 -0.56 -2.91
C GLU A 27 -19.40 -1.79 -2.08
N LEU A 28 -19.07 -2.99 -2.57
CA LEU A 28 -19.31 -4.23 -1.85
C LEU A 28 -18.60 -4.27 -0.51
N LEU A 29 -17.32 -3.87 -0.45
CA LEU A 29 -16.57 -3.84 0.82
C LEU A 29 -17.21 -2.88 1.83
N SER A 30 -17.63 -1.68 1.39
CA SER A 30 -18.30 -0.71 2.26
C SER A 30 -19.63 -1.25 2.79
N GLN A 31 -20.40 -1.95 1.96
CA GLN A 31 -21.65 -2.60 2.35
C GLN A 31 -21.41 -3.70 3.39
N LEU A 32 -20.47 -4.62 3.13
CA LEU A 32 -20.15 -5.71 4.07
C LEU A 32 -19.71 -5.19 5.44
N ILE A 33 -18.86 -4.13 5.47
CA ILE A 33 -18.43 -3.50 6.71
C ILE A 33 -19.60 -2.82 7.43
N GLY A 34 -20.51 -2.16 6.67
CA GLY A 34 -21.65 -1.45 7.20
C GLY A 34 -22.70 -2.41 7.78
N GLU A 35 -23.18 -3.35 6.98
CA GLU A 35 -24.21 -4.33 7.36
C GLU A 35 -23.75 -5.27 8.47
N GLY A 36 -22.51 -5.77 8.37
CA GLY A 36 -21.91 -6.62 9.40
C GLY A 36 -21.47 -5.86 10.64
N ASN A 37 -21.55 -4.53 10.66
CA ASN A 37 -21.00 -3.67 11.70
C ASN A 37 -19.57 -4.06 12.09
N TRP A 38 -18.75 -4.44 11.11
CA TRP A 38 -17.42 -4.96 11.35
C TRP A 38 -16.50 -3.90 11.98
N GLN A 39 -15.79 -4.31 13.00
CA GLN A 39 -14.74 -3.55 13.64
C GLN A 39 -13.40 -4.27 13.43
N GLN A 40 -12.30 -3.55 13.36
CA GLN A 40 -10.96 -4.11 13.20
C GLN A 40 -10.82 -5.04 11.97
N VAL A 41 -11.03 -4.48 10.78
CA VAL A 41 -10.90 -5.17 9.50
C VAL A 41 -9.52 -4.90 8.89
N LEU A 42 -8.77 -5.95 8.59
CA LEU A 42 -7.52 -5.84 7.84
C LEU A 42 -7.79 -6.13 6.36
N VAL A 43 -7.55 -5.16 5.51
CA VAL A 43 -7.80 -5.24 4.07
C VAL A 43 -6.48 -5.27 3.31
N PHE A 44 -6.33 -6.24 2.41
CA PHE A 44 -5.12 -6.40 1.61
C PHE A 44 -5.31 -5.92 0.17
N THR A 45 -4.36 -5.11 -0.27
CA THR A 45 -4.19 -4.69 -1.68
C THR A 45 -2.79 -5.06 -2.18
N ARG A 46 -2.63 -5.20 -3.50
CA ARG A 46 -1.33 -5.54 -4.11
C ARG A 46 -0.35 -4.38 -4.12
N THR A 47 -0.86 -3.14 -4.19
CA THR A 47 -0.02 -1.97 -4.41
C THR A 47 -0.18 -0.91 -3.33
N LYS A 48 0.89 -0.15 -3.09
CA LYS A 48 0.87 1.00 -2.18
C LYS A 48 -0.11 2.09 -2.61
N HIS A 49 -0.27 2.29 -3.92
CA HIS A 49 -1.22 3.26 -4.46
C HIS A 49 -2.66 2.77 -4.26
N GLY A 50 -2.92 1.49 -4.50
CA GLY A 50 -4.21 0.86 -4.20
C GLY A 50 -4.57 0.99 -2.73
N ALA A 51 -3.61 0.76 -1.82
CA ALA A 51 -3.83 0.91 -0.39
C ALA A 51 -4.23 2.34 0.01
N ASN A 52 -3.51 3.36 -0.47
CA ASN A 52 -3.86 4.75 -0.20
C ASN A 52 -5.23 5.10 -0.78
N HIS A 53 -5.45 4.77 -2.05
CA HIS A 53 -6.70 5.09 -2.74
C HIS A 53 -7.90 4.46 -2.06
N LEU A 54 -7.82 3.17 -1.71
CA LEU A 54 -8.91 2.49 -1.02
C LEU A 54 -9.19 3.10 0.35
N ALA A 55 -8.15 3.38 1.16
CA ALA A 55 -8.32 4.01 2.46
C ALA A 55 -8.97 5.40 2.36
N GLU A 56 -8.59 6.22 1.37
CA GLU A 56 -9.22 7.51 1.10
C GLU A 56 -10.69 7.38 0.70
N GLN A 57 -11.01 6.40 -0.16
CA GLN A 57 -12.40 6.17 -0.58
C GLN A 57 -13.27 5.67 0.58
N LEU A 58 -12.78 4.74 1.39
CA LEU A 58 -13.50 4.27 2.57
C LEU A 58 -13.77 5.39 3.59
N ASN A 59 -12.81 6.31 3.78
CA ASN A 59 -13.04 7.49 4.61
C ASN A 59 -14.13 8.41 4.04
N LYS A 60 -14.22 8.57 2.71
CA LYS A 60 -15.33 9.30 2.07
C LYS A 60 -16.67 8.60 2.25
N ASP A 61 -16.67 7.28 2.32
CA ASP A 61 -17.85 6.47 2.62
C ASP A 61 -18.21 6.48 4.13
N GLY A 62 -17.50 7.26 4.96
CA GLY A 62 -17.72 7.34 6.40
C GLY A 62 -17.07 6.21 7.22
N ILE A 63 -16.27 5.36 6.60
CA ILE A 63 -15.56 4.25 7.25
C ILE A 63 -14.15 4.69 7.61
N ARG A 64 -13.87 4.96 8.89
CA ARG A 64 -12.55 5.39 9.36
C ARG A 64 -11.47 4.37 9.00
N SER A 65 -10.54 4.78 8.14
CA SER A 65 -9.54 3.90 7.54
C SER A 65 -8.17 4.55 7.45
N ALA A 66 -7.12 3.74 7.53
CA ALA A 66 -5.75 4.17 7.25
C ALA A 66 -5.03 3.16 6.36
N ALA A 67 -4.08 3.65 5.57
CA ALA A 67 -3.22 2.80 4.74
C ALA A 67 -1.85 2.59 5.40
N ILE A 68 -1.34 1.35 5.33
CA ILE A 68 0.00 0.98 5.79
C ILE A 68 0.77 0.27 4.67
N HIS A 69 1.90 0.82 4.26
CA HIS A 69 2.76 0.28 3.20
C HIS A 69 4.19 0.79 3.34
N GLY A 70 5.13 0.21 2.58
CA GLY A 70 6.56 0.49 2.71
C GLY A 70 6.98 1.96 2.51
N ASN A 71 6.17 2.77 1.82
CA ASN A 71 6.46 4.21 1.62
C ASN A 71 5.95 5.11 2.76
N LYS A 72 5.23 4.58 3.76
CA LYS A 72 4.85 5.36 4.95
C LYS A 72 6.04 5.44 5.90
N SER A 73 6.24 6.60 6.52
CA SER A 73 7.24 6.76 7.58
C SER A 73 6.95 5.83 8.77
N GLN A 74 7.97 5.46 9.53
CA GLN A 74 7.78 4.59 10.69
C GLN A 74 6.78 5.19 11.70
N GLY A 75 6.84 6.51 11.94
CA GLY A 75 5.90 7.19 12.82
C GLY A 75 4.44 7.11 12.33
N ALA A 76 4.21 7.25 11.00
CA ALA A 76 2.88 7.10 10.42
C ALA A 76 2.37 5.65 10.53
N ARG A 77 3.24 4.66 10.35
CA ARG A 77 2.90 3.24 10.50
C ARG A 77 2.54 2.90 11.95
N THR A 78 3.34 3.35 12.91
CA THR A 78 3.10 3.15 14.35
C THR A 78 1.77 3.78 14.77
N ARG A 79 1.49 5.01 14.32
CA ARG A 79 0.21 5.69 14.62
C ARG A 79 -0.98 4.94 14.03
N ALA A 80 -0.94 4.59 12.74
CA ALA A 80 -2.02 3.84 12.11
C ALA A 80 -2.31 2.51 12.81
N LEU A 81 -1.26 1.81 13.26
CA LEU A 81 -1.38 0.56 14.02
C LEU A 81 -1.99 0.80 15.42
N ALA A 82 -1.56 1.83 16.12
CA ALA A 82 -2.11 2.19 17.43
C ALA A 82 -3.59 2.57 17.33
N ASP A 83 -3.96 3.40 16.33
CA ASP A 83 -5.34 3.81 16.07
C ASP A 83 -6.21 2.59 15.68
N PHE A 84 -5.66 1.63 14.94
CA PHE A 84 -6.35 0.38 14.60
C PHE A 84 -6.58 -0.51 15.82
N LYS A 85 -5.56 -0.72 16.67
CA LYS A 85 -5.66 -1.53 17.89
C LYS A 85 -6.63 -0.92 18.91
N SER A 86 -6.67 0.41 19.02
CA SER A 86 -7.58 1.12 19.93
C SER A 86 -9.00 1.30 19.42
N GLY A 87 -9.30 0.90 18.16
CA GLY A 87 -10.60 1.15 17.52
C GLY A 87 -10.79 2.59 17.03
N GLY A 88 -9.73 3.41 17.06
CA GLY A 88 -9.73 4.75 16.46
C GLY A 88 -10.02 4.72 14.96
N ILE A 89 -9.57 3.68 14.26
CA ILE A 89 -9.97 3.35 12.89
C ILE A 89 -10.55 1.93 12.84
N ARG A 90 -11.52 1.71 11.93
CA ARG A 90 -12.18 0.42 11.73
C ARG A 90 -11.40 -0.47 10.74
N VAL A 91 -10.77 0.15 9.75
CA VAL A 91 -10.13 -0.54 8.63
C VAL A 91 -8.67 -0.13 8.51
N LEU A 92 -7.80 -1.14 8.47
CA LEU A 92 -6.40 -0.96 8.12
C LEU A 92 -6.16 -1.57 6.74
N VAL A 93 -5.82 -0.74 5.74
CA VAL A 93 -5.51 -1.20 4.37
C VAL A 93 -4.02 -1.39 4.23
N ALA A 94 -3.58 -2.62 3.96
CA ALA A 94 -2.18 -3.00 3.96
C ALA A 94 -1.71 -3.63 2.65
N THR A 95 -0.41 -3.52 2.36
CA THR A 95 0.27 -4.38 1.39
C THR A 95 0.98 -5.53 2.12
N ASP A 96 1.24 -6.65 1.43
CA ASP A 96 1.88 -7.84 2.00
C ASP A 96 3.19 -7.51 2.73
N ILE A 97 4.04 -6.71 2.11
CA ILE A 97 5.35 -6.32 2.68
C ILE A 97 5.18 -5.56 4.00
N ALA A 98 4.18 -4.70 4.08
CA ALA A 98 3.95 -3.90 5.28
C ALA A 98 3.25 -4.68 6.39
N ALA A 99 2.41 -5.63 6.03
CA ALA A 99 1.69 -6.49 6.98
C ALA A 99 2.61 -7.53 7.64
N ARG A 100 3.71 -7.89 6.98
CA ARG A 100 4.73 -8.74 7.58
C ARG A 100 5.42 -8.00 8.73
N GLY A 101 5.44 -8.62 9.90
CA GLY A 101 6.03 -8.02 11.12
C GLY A 101 5.13 -7.00 11.83
N LEU A 102 3.88 -6.85 11.41
CA LEU A 102 2.89 -6.18 12.25
C LEU A 102 2.39 -7.16 13.32
N ASP A 103 2.42 -6.71 14.55
CA ASP A 103 1.81 -7.39 15.68
C ASP A 103 0.28 -7.15 15.65
N ILE A 104 -0.36 -7.82 14.68
CA ILE A 104 -1.82 -7.84 14.48
C ILE A 104 -2.20 -9.27 14.23
N GLU A 105 -2.83 -9.88 15.20
CA GLU A 105 -3.31 -11.26 15.15
C GLU A 105 -4.71 -11.32 15.74
N GLU A 106 -5.39 -12.43 15.56
CA GLU A 106 -6.74 -12.67 16.09
C GLU A 106 -7.80 -11.67 15.65
N LEU A 107 -7.63 -11.12 14.45
CA LEU A 107 -8.63 -10.22 13.89
C LEU A 107 -9.93 -10.96 13.59
N PRO A 108 -11.09 -10.32 13.79
CA PRO A 108 -12.36 -10.91 13.40
C PRO A 108 -12.48 -11.06 11.88
N HIS A 109 -11.97 -10.09 11.11
CA HIS A 109 -12.11 -10.08 9.65
C HIS A 109 -10.82 -9.73 8.94
N VAL A 110 -10.49 -10.54 7.93
CA VAL A 110 -9.44 -10.27 6.94
C VAL A 110 -10.06 -10.26 5.56
N VAL A 111 -9.82 -9.22 4.78
CA VAL A 111 -10.35 -9.09 3.42
C VAL A 111 -9.23 -9.01 2.41
N ASN A 112 -9.21 -9.95 1.47
CA ASN A 112 -8.41 -9.84 0.26
C ASN A 112 -9.19 -8.99 -0.77
N TYR A 113 -9.03 -7.67 -0.72
CA TYR A 113 -9.60 -6.76 -1.72
C TYR A 113 -9.03 -7.02 -3.11
N GLU A 114 -7.76 -7.39 -3.15
CA GLU A 114 -7.05 -7.91 -4.30
C GLU A 114 -6.31 -9.19 -3.90
N LEU A 115 -6.47 -10.26 -4.68
CA LEU A 115 -5.74 -11.51 -4.44
C LEU A 115 -4.24 -11.31 -4.61
N PRO A 116 -3.40 -11.99 -3.82
CA PRO A 116 -1.96 -11.91 -3.98
C PRO A 116 -1.50 -12.59 -5.28
N ASN A 117 -0.36 -12.15 -5.80
CA ASN A 117 0.25 -12.80 -6.98
C ASN A 117 0.91 -14.14 -6.65
N VAL A 118 1.29 -14.33 -5.41
CA VAL A 118 1.95 -15.53 -4.89
C VAL A 118 0.95 -16.25 -3.98
N PRO A 119 0.55 -17.48 -4.30
CA PRO A 119 -0.48 -18.21 -3.54
C PRO A 119 -0.14 -18.37 -2.05
N GLU A 120 1.12 -18.52 -1.70
CA GLU A 120 1.58 -18.65 -0.30
C GLU A 120 1.29 -17.39 0.53
N ASP A 121 1.29 -16.20 -0.11
CA ASP A 121 0.94 -14.96 0.56
C ASP A 121 -0.53 -14.95 1.01
N TYR A 122 -1.42 -15.66 0.31
CA TYR A 122 -2.81 -15.83 0.74
C TYR A 122 -2.89 -16.46 2.13
N VAL A 123 -2.14 -17.54 2.36
CA VAL A 123 -2.11 -18.23 3.68
C VAL A 123 -1.57 -17.31 4.78
N HIS A 124 -0.55 -16.51 4.46
CA HIS A 124 0.00 -15.52 5.39
C HIS A 124 -0.98 -14.38 5.71
N ARG A 125 -1.81 -13.97 4.75
CA ARG A 125 -2.83 -12.94 4.95
C ARG A 125 -3.95 -13.44 5.84
N ILE A 126 -4.53 -14.60 5.52
CA ILE A 126 -5.63 -15.16 6.32
C ILE A 126 -5.18 -15.58 7.71
N GLY A 127 -3.90 -15.96 7.89
CA GLY A 127 -3.32 -16.26 9.20
C GLY A 127 -3.24 -15.07 10.16
N ARG A 128 -3.81 -13.90 9.81
CA ARG A 128 -4.03 -12.77 10.72
C ARG A 128 -5.38 -12.83 11.43
N THR A 129 -6.24 -13.77 11.04
CA THR A 129 -7.52 -14.06 11.69
C THR A 129 -7.52 -15.49 12.20
N GLY A 130 -8.45 -15.82 13.10
CA GLY A 130 -8.68 -17.18 13.57
C GLY A 130 -7.47 -17.79 14.29
N ARG A 131 -7.37 -17.59 15.59
CA ARG A 131 -6.44 -18.33 16.46
C ARG A 131 -7.10 -18.70 17.78
N ALA A 132 -6.64 -19.82 18.33
CA ALA A 132 -7.04 -20.38 19.63
C ALA A 132 -8.55 -20.64 19.76
N GLU A 133 -9.34 -19.71 20.25
CA GLU A 133 -10.76 -19.91 20.55
C GLU A 133 -11.71 -19.00 19.76
N ARG A 134 -11.16 -18.13 18.88
CA ARG A 134 -11.98 -17.21 18.06
C ARG A 134 -12.05 -17.66 16.62
N THR A 135 -13.25 -17.89 16.14
CA THR A 135 -13.52 -18.10 14.72
C THR A 135 -13.29 -16.79 13.98
N GLY A 136 -12.32 -16.79 13.08
CA GLY A 136 -12.05 -15.64 12.22
C GLY A 136 -12.58 -15.86 10.81
N GLU A 137 -12.87 -14.77 10.13
CA GLU A 137 -13.41 -14.80 8.78
C GLU A 137 -12.43 -14.17 7.78
N ALA A 138 -12.17 -14.87 6.68
CA ALA A 138 -11.35 -14.42 5.58
C ALA A 138 -12.17 -14.36 4.30
N ILE A 139 -12.32 -13.14 3.78
CA ILE A 139 -13.17 -12.86 2.62
C ILE A 139 -12.29 -12.43 1.46
N SER A 140 -12.60 -12.93 0.26
CA SER A 140 -11.90 -12.54 -0.95
C SER A 140 -12.86 -11.94 -1.97
N LEU A 141 -12.60 -10.73 -2.42
CA LEU A 141 -13.33 -10.06 -3.49
C LEU A 141 -12.62 -10.33 -4.81
N VAL A 142 -13.22 -11.12 -5.67
CA VAL A 142 -12.56 -11.64 -6.88
C VAL A 142 -13.24 -11.11 -8.13
N CYS A 143 -12.50 -10.38 -8.95
CA CYS A 143 -12.97 -9.99 -10.29
C CYS A 143 -12.43 -10.93 -11.36
N VAL A 144 -12.93 -10.78 -12.58
CA VAL A 144 -12.58 -11.64 -13.71
C VAL A 144 -11.07 -11.74 -13.95
N ASP A 145 -10.31 -10.64 -13.74
CA ASP A 145 -8.85 -10.61 -13.90
C ASP A 145 -8.13 -11.57 -12.95
N GLU A 146 -8.73 -11.88 -11.82
CA GLU A 146 -8.11 -12.62 -10.72
C GLU A 146 -8.49 -14.11 -10.67
N HIS A 147 -9.31 -14.59 -11.61
CA HIS A 147 -9.72 -16.00 -11.64
C HIS A 147 -8.56 -16.99 -11.70
N LYS A 148 -7.47 -16.61 -12.39
CA LYS A 148 -6.26 -17.45 -12.43
C LYS A 148 -5.58 -17.49 -11.05
N LEU A 149 -5.48 -16.36 -10.37
CA LEU A 149 -4.89 -16.29 -9.02
C LEU A 149 -5.70 -17.12 -8.01
N LEU A 150 -7.04 -17.05 -8.09
CA LEU A 150 -7.91 -17.87 -7.24
C LEU A 150 -7.64 -19.36 -7.46
N ARG A 151 -7.61 -19.83 -8.72
CA ARG A 151 -7.31 -21.25 -9.01
C ARG A 151 -5.95 -21.69 -8.49
N ASP A 152 -4.93 -20.83 -8.57
CA ASP A 152 -3.59 -21.15 -8.08
C ASP A 152 -3.57 -21.23 -6.54
N ILE A 153 -4.36 -20.39 -5.85
CA ILE A 153 -4.58 -20.45 -4.40
C ILE A 153 -5.32 -21.73 -4.00
N GLU A 154 -6.44 -22.05 -4.67
CA GLU A 154 -7.23 -23.27 -4.40
C GLU A 154 -6.39 -24.54 -4.62
N ARG A 155 -5.52 -24.55 -5.65
CA ARG A 155 -4.56 -25.64 -5.88
C ARG A 155 -3.57 -25.78 -4.73
N LEU A 156 -3.06 -24.68 -4.18
CA LEU A 156 -2.18 -24.70 -3.01
C LEU A 156 -2.89 -25.22 -1.77
N LEU A 157 -4.13 -24.79 -1.55
CA LEU A 157 -4.96 -25.21 -0.41
C LEU A 157 -5.49 -26.63 -0.57
N LYS A 158 -5.43 -27.21 -1.78
CA LYS A 158 -6.02 -28.53 -2.15
C LYS A 158 -7.52 -28.60 -1.87
N ARG A 159 -8.21 -27.49 -1.90
CA ARG A 159 -9.65 -27.37 -1.75
C ARG A 159 -10.17 -26.12 -2.45
N GLU A 160 -11.42 -26.16 -2.87
CA GLU A 160 -12.14 -24.98 -3.31
C GLU A 160 -12.54 -24.10 -2.13
N ILE A 161 -12.52 -22.78 -2.35
CA ILE A 161 -13.01 -21.81 -1.37
C ILE A 161 -14.51 -21.61 -1.65
N PRO A 162 -15.40 -21.72 -0.66
CA PRO A 162 -16.83 -21.51 -0.84
C PRO A 162 -17.13 -20.17 -1.51
N ARG A 163 -18.04 -20.19 -2.48
CA ARG A 163 -18.44 -19.00 -3.25
C ARG A 163 -19.81 -18.55 -2.78
N ILE A 164 -19.91 -17.32 -2.32
CA ILE A 164 -21.16 -16.72 -1.86
C ILE A 164 -21.54 -15.61 -2.82
N ALA A 165 -22.66 -15.80 -3.52
CA ALA A 165 -23.24 -14.76 -4.37
C ALA A 165 -23.97 -13.74 -3.50
N LEU A 166 -23.78 -12.46 -3.81
CA LEU A 166 -24.49 -11.36 -3.18
C LEU A 166 -25.41 -10.71 -4.22
N PRO A 167 -26.73 -10.67 -3.96
CA PRO A 167 -27.67 -10.04 -4.88
C PRO A 167 -27.28 -8.60 -5.21
N GLY A 168 -27.29 -8.27 -6.48
CA GLY A 168 -26.93 -6.95 -6.97
C GLY A 168 -25.43 -6.72 -7.22
N TYR A 169 -24.58 -7.73 -6.96
CA TYR A 169 -23.14 -7.70 -7.24
C TYR A 169 -22.68 -8.76 -8.23
N GLU A 170 -23.62 -9.36 -8.95
CA GLU A 170 -23.29 -10.33 -9.99
C GLU A 170 -22.31 -9.71 -11.01
N PRO A 171 -21.22 -10.41 -11.34
CA PRO A 171 -20.26 -9.93 -12.34
C PRO A 171 -20.91 -9.81 -13.72
N ASP A 172 -20.59 -8.74 -14.43
CA ASP A 172 -20.99 -8.57 -15.82
C ASP A 172 -20.23 -9.59 -16.71
N PRO A 173 -20.93 -10.53 -17.35
CA PRO A 173 -20.30 -11.57 -18.18
C PRO A 173 -19.65 -11.00 -19.46
N THR A 174 -19.93 -9.76 -19.83
CA THR A 174 -19.34 -9.11 -20.99
C THR A 174 -17.95 -8.55 -20.74
N ILE A 175 -17.58 -8.35 -19.47
CA ILE A 175 -16.27 -7.86 -19.08
C ILE A 175 -15.20 -8.94 -19.29
N LYS A 176 -14.24 -8.66 -20.14
CA LYS A 176 -13.11 -9.56 -20.43
C LYS A 176 -11.99 -9.35 -19.41
N ALA A 177 -11.33 -10.45 -19.06
CA ALA A 177 -10.16 -10.40 -18.17
C ALA A 177 -9.02 -9.59 -18.78
N GLU A 178 -8.46 -8.68 -18.00
CA GLU A 178 -7.27 -7.92 -18.35
C GLU A 178 -6.03 -8.50 -17.63
N PRO A 179 -4.85 -8.45 -18.26
CA PRO A 179 -3.62 -8.87 -17.58
C PRO A 179 -3.34 -8.01 -16.35
N ILE A 180 -3.08 -8.66 -15.23
CA ILE A 180 -2.66 -7.97 -14.00
C ILE A 180 -1.23 -7.45 -14.19
N ILE A 181 -1.09 -6.13 -14.38
CA ILE A 181 0.21 -5.47 -14.53
C ILE A 181 0.81 -5.29 -13.13
N ASN A 182 1.77 -6.13 -12.80
CA ASN A 182 2.60 -5.93 -11.62
C ASN A 182 3.59 -4.80 -11.91
N GLY A 183 3.53 -3.70 -11.17
CA GLY A 183 4.31 -2.47 -11.39
C GLY A 183 5.85 -2.60 -11.36
N ARG A 184 6.41 -3.75 -11.71
CA ARG A 184 7.83 -4.03 -11.89
C ARG A 184 8.28 -4.22 -13.35
N GLN A 185 7.39 -4.16 -14.34
CA GLN A 185 7.75 -4.25 -15.75
C GLN A 185 7.71 -2.91 -16.49
N GLY A 186 8.14 -1.84 -15.86
CA GLY A 186 8.37 -0.54 -16.49
C GLY A 186 9.86 -0.27 -16.74
N GLY A 187 10.61 -1.26 -17.23
CA GLY A 187 12.00 -1.10 -17.59
C GLY A 187 12.37 -1.94 -18.81
N GLY A 188 12.31 -1.38 -20.01
CA GLY A 188 12.95 -1.99 -21.16
C GLY A 188 12.05 -2.31 -22.34
N ARG A 189 11.39 -1.31 -22.91
CA ARG A 189 11.10 -1.31 -24.36
C ARG A 189 12.01 -0.29 -25.02
N GLY A 190 13.28 -0.67 -25.19
CA GLY A 190 14.12 -0.15 -26.25
C GLY A 190 13.47 -0.55 -27.58
N ALA A 191 12.84 0.41 -28.25
CA ALA A 191 12.47 0.22 -29.64
C ALA A 191 13.72 -0.15 -30.43
N PRO A 192 13.70 -1.16 -31.30
CA PRO A 192 14.79 -1.39 -32.22
C PRO A 192 14.84 -0.19 -33.17
N ARG A 193 15.88 0.64 -33.04
CA ARG A 193 16.20 1.63 -34.06
C ARG A 193 16.52 0.86 -35.34
N GLY A 194 15.61 0.91 -36.26
CA GLY A 194 15.80 0.44 -37.61
C GLY A 194 17.01 1.11 -38.24
N ASN A 195 18.00 0.31 -38.55
CA ASN A 195 19.16 0.66 -39.32
C ASN A 195 18.73 0.82 -40.79
N GLY A 196 18.35 2.04 -41.18
CA GLY A 196 18.09 2.42 -42.56
C GLY A 196 19.41 2.75 -43.27
N GLY A 197 20.01 1.76 -43.89
CA GLY A 197 21.09 1.94 -44.85
C GLY A 197 20.63 2.79 -46.03
N GLY A 198 21.09 4.02 -46.09
CA GLY A 198 20.99 4.90 -47.26
C GLY A 198 22.34 5.07 -47.89
N GLN A 199 22.62 4.25 -48.90
CA GLN A 199 23.67 4.47 -49.89
C GLN A 199 23.41 5.82 -50.60
N ARG A 200 24.34 6.73 -50.51
CA ARG A 200 24.50 7.82 -51.51
C ARG A 200 25.95 7.95 -51.94
N SER A 201 26.17 7.48 -53.11
CA SER A 201 27.24 7.81 -54.04
C SER A 201 27.18 9.32 -54.40
N GLY A 202 28.28 9.97 -54.54
CA GLY A 202 28.36 11.36 -55.05
C GLY A 202 29.70 12.03 -54.76
N ASN A 203 30.64 11.74 -55.51
CA ASN A 203 31.75 12.44 -56.17
C ASN A 203 31.72 13.96 -56.08
N GLY A 204 32.94 14.58 -55.90
CA GLY A 204 33.14 15.99 -56.17
C GLY A 204 34.13 16.68 -55.26
N GLY A 205 35.32 16.79 -55.69
CA GLY A 205 36.51 17.47 -55.41
C GLY A 205 36.41 18.97 -55.10
N GLY A 206 37.40 19.49 -54.45
CA GLY A 206 37.56 20.91 -54.24
C GLY A 206 38.58 21.21 -53.17
N GLN A 207 39.76 21.52 -53.61
CA GLN A 207 40.96 21.99 -52.89
C GLN A 207 40.78 23.37 -52.22
N ARG A 208 41.72 23.62 -51.31
CA ARG A 208 42.34 24.88 -50.87
C ARG A 208 41.77 25.42 -49.56
N SER A 209 42.70 25.42 -48.61
CA SER A 209 43.76 26.36 -48.23
C SER A 209 43.27 27.37 -47.19
N GLY A 210 43.91 27.33 -46.12
CA GLY A 210 44.59 28.51 -45.61
C GLY A 210 44.10 28.99 -44.26
N ASN A 211 44.96 28.84 -43.40
CA ASN A 211 45.59 29.85 -42.54
C ASN A 211 45.13 29.94 -41.08
N ALA A 212 46.13 29.85 -40.34
CA ALA A 212 46.53 30.12 -39.00
C ALA A 212 45.93 31.37 -38.34
N ASN A 213 45.76 31.30 -37.08
CA ASN A 213 46.24 32.15 -36.00
C ASN A 213 45.32 31.96 -34.81
N GLY A 214 45.75 31.54 -33.60
CA GLY A 214 46.70 32.25 -32.78
C GLY A 214 45.91 33.05 -31.76
N GLY A 215 45.89 32.59 -30.52
CA GLY A 215 45.31 33.38 -29.47
C GLY A 215 45.15 32.62 -28.16
N GLN A 216 46.25 32.40 -27.47
CA GLN A 216 46.30 32.18 -26.02
C GLN A 216 45.65 33.37 -25.31
N ARG A 217 44.92 33.10 -24.26
CA ARG A 217 45.00 33.87 -23.03
C ARG A 217 44.45 33.11 -21.85
N GLU A 218 45.35 32.85 -20.94
CA GLU A 218 45.20 32.60 -19.52
C GLU A 218 44.35 33.69 -18.86
N ASN A 219 43.63 33.41 -17.81
CA ASN A 219 43.87 33.93 -16.47
C ASN A 219 42.72 33.55 -15.52
N ARG A 220 43.02 32.80 -14.45
CA ARG A 220 43.20 33.25 -13.06
C ARG A 220 42.01 33.95 -12.42
N GLY A 221 41.66 33.39 -11.25
CA GLY A 221 41.04 34.09 -10.13
C GLY A 221 40.02 33.22 -9.44
N ASN A 222 40.31 32.40 -8.48
CA ASN A 222 40.62 32.59 -7.07
C ASN A 222 39.65 33.58 -6.41
N GLY A 223 38.85 33.08 -5.45
CA GLY A 223 37.95 33.87 -4.64
C GLY A 223 37.34 33.06 -3.52
N ASN A 224 38.15 32.81 -2.53
CA ASN A 224 37.83 32.33 -1.20
C ASN A 224 37.02 33.42 -0.45
N GLY A 225 35.97 33.08 0.27
CA GLY A 225 35.18 34.02 1.05
C GLY A 225 34.43 33.31 2.19
N ASN A 226 35.19 33.09 3.22
CA ASN A 226 34.74 32.71 4.57
C ASN A 226 34.07 33.93 5.22
N GLY A 227 32.91 33.73 5.88
CA GLY A 227 32.21 34.83 6.56
C GLY A 227 31.31 34.30 7.66
N ASN A 228 31.93 34.07 8.77
CA ASN A 228 31.41 33.78 10.09
C ASN A 228 30.87 35.09 10.70
N ALA A 229 29.64 35.10 11.22
CA ALA A 229 29.25 36.09 12.26
C ALA A 229 27.96 35.64 12.97
N ARG A 230 28.12 35.22 14.19
CA ARG A 230 27.10 35.35 15.28
C ARG A 230 27.14 36.82 15.76
N PRO A 231 26.04 37.27 16.36
CA PRO A 231 26.22 37.96 17.62
C PRO A 231 25.36 37.34 18.73
N GLN A 232 25.98 37.21 19.87
CA GLN A 232 25.41 37.12 21.20
C GLN A 232 24.76 38.45 21.59
N GLY A 233 23.72 38.42 22.36
CA GLY A 233 23.16 39.56 23.06
C GLY A 233 22.45 39.07 24.32
N ASP A 234 23.11 39.34 25.43
CA ASP A 234 22.67 39.19 26.80
C ASP A 234 21.45 40.04 27.16
N GLY A 235 20.71 39.63 28.16
CA GLY A 235 20.02 40.61 28.96
C GLY A 235 18.69 40.25 29.58
N GLN A 236 18.79 39.82 30.80
CA GLN A 236 17.98 40.18 31.99
C GLN A 236 16.76 39.39 32.41
N ARG A 237 17.00 38.82 33.54
CA ARG A 237 16.10 38.32 34.59
C ARG A 237 15.00 39.32 34.97
N ARG A 238 13.79 38.83 35.19
CA ARG A 238 12.96 39.26 36.34
C ARG A 238 12.05 38.15 36.82
N SER A 239 12.25 37.82 38.04
CA SER A 239 11.49 37.17 39.07
C SER A 239 10.03 37.57 39.18
N GLY A 240 9.18 36.60 39.53
CA GLY A 240 7.82 36.84 39.99
C GLY A 240 7.14 35.53 40.37
N ALA A 241 7.18 35.22 41.66
CA ALA A 241 6.55 34.06 42.29
C ALA A 241 5.06 34.36 42.65
N PRO A 242 4.37 33.55 43.46
CA PRO A 242 3.21 32.74 42.99
C PRO A 242 1.91 33.22 43.64
N SER A 243 0.77 32.86 43.15
CA SER A 243 -0.49 32.99 43.88
C SER A 243 -1.42 31.79 43.69
N ARG A 244 -1.49 31.04 44.74
CA ARG A 244 -2.64 30.64 45.58
C ARG A 244 -3.85 30.04 44.84
N ARG A 245 -4.04 28.75 45.16
CA ARG A 245 -5.34 28.05 45.13
C ARG A 245 -6.38 28.78 46.01
N PRO A 246 -7.67 28.53 45.77
CA PRO A 246 -8.54 28.19 46.89
C PRO A 246 -9.18 26.79 46.75
N ARG A 247 -9.16 26.11 47.89
CA ARG A 247 -10.07 25.00 48.24
C ARG A 247 -11.49 25.57 48.44
N ASN A 248 -12.50 24.84 48.03
CA ASN A 248 -13.77 24.73 48.77
C ASN A 248 -14.49 23.45 48.31
N ARG A 249 -14.63 22.52 49.22
CA ARG A 249 -15.72 22.13 50.15
C ARG A 249 -16.92 21.51 49.45
N LYS A 250 -17.07 20.20 49.76
CA LYS A 250 -18.36 19.47 49.76
C LYS A 250 -19.32 20.13 50.79
N PRO A 251 -20.64 19.96 50.64
CA PRO A 251 -21.35 19.25 51.67
C PRO A 251 -22.15 18.05 51.19
N ALA A 252 -22.41 17.22 52.16
CA ALA A 252 -23.24 16.05 52.17
C ALA A 252 -24.73 16.44 52.22
N GLU A 253 -25.56 15.65 51.54
CA GLU A 253 -26.74 14.96 52.07
C GLU A 253 -27.12 13.88 51.05
#